data_8a40483ac3c1bae937f9583ff4bbbcb6
#
_entry.id   8a40483ac3c1bae937f9583ff4bbbcb6
#
_cell.length_a   1.000
_cell.length_b   1.000
_cell.length_c   1.000
_cell.angle_alpha   90.00
_cell.angle_beta   90.00
_cell.angle_gamma   90.00
#
_symmetry.space_group_name_H-M   'P 1'
#
loop_
_entity.id
_entity.type
_entity.pdbx_description
1 polymer ?
#
loop_
_entity_poly.entity_id
_entity_poly.type
_entity_poly.pdbx_seq_one_letter_code
_entity_poly.pdbx_strand_id
1 'polypeptide(L)'
;MTRFRWLMILGRICISFLLFFSISSHSETAPDRTTFTMAYSADPAGSLTMAWYHRLISEAFDRLGISLDYRVYPPLRAATLLKTGKIDVEGLRDASYADDNPDAIIVRESILTTTYGMATLDPEIELKRLADFQHKPYRVEYLRGVEPLGDILKDVVTEGYLSAITSPEQGLQKLLAGRSDVFVDFPGRISALIESMDLSLAGIQVNEFEDDIVVYPVLHRRHVDLAQPLQQVLSEMKAQGLFEQYMEETRKVFLLPHDQ
;
A
#
# COMPACT_ATOMS: atom_id res chain seq x y z
N MET A 1 -80.56 -67.38 -21.26
CA MET A 1 -81.61 -66.47 -20.68
C MET A 1 -80.94 -65.26 -20.07
N THR A 2 -81.29 -64.10 -20.66
CA THR A 2 -81.48 -62.75 -20.06
C THR A 2 -80.27 -62.00 -19.50
N ARG A 3 -80.06 -60.95 -20.14
CA ARG A 3 -80.24 -59.51 -19.95
C ARG A 3 -78.93 -58.77 -19.66
N PHE A 4 -78.42 -58.09 -20.68
CA PHE A 4 -78.32 -56.64 -20.82
C PHE A 4 -78.31 -55.79 -19.56
N ARG A 5 -77.18 -55.06 -19.37
CA ARG A 5 -77.26 -53.66 -18.95
C ARG A 5 -75.99 -52.88 -19.25
N TRP A 6 -76.18 -51.86 -20.04
CA TRP A 6 -75.26 -50.79 -20.32
C TRP A 6 -75.05 -49.93 -19.06
N LEU A 7 -73.80 -49.50 -18.81
CA LEU A 7 -73.62 -48.29 -18.02
C LEU A 7 -72.47 -47.51 -18.62
N MET A 8 -72.75 -46.27 -19.01
CA MET A 8 -71.84 -45.25 -19.51
C MET A 8 -70.77 -44.88 -18.48
N ILE A 9 -69.54 -44.81 -18.87
CA ILE A 9 -68.49 -44.21 -18.10
C ILE A 9 -68.19 -42.86 -18.75
N LEU A 10 -68.59 -41.79 -18.07
CA LEU A 10 -68.22 -40.42 -18.38
C LEU A 10 -66.72 -40.24 -18.08
N GLY A 11 -65.98 -39.97 -19.17
CA GLY A 11 -64.58 -39.57 -19.04
C GLY A 11 -64.45 -38.19 -18.41
N ARG A 12 -63.78 -38.13 -17.30
CA ARG A 12 -63.28 -36.88 -16.70
C ARG A 12 -61.90 -36.61 -17.32
N ILE A 13 -61.85 -35.68 -18.26
CA ILE A 13 -60.60 -35.12 -18.76
C ILE A 13 -60.11 -34.13 -17.66
N CYS A 14 -59.10 -34.52 -16.89
CA CYS A 14 -58.32 -33.61 -16.08
C CYS A 14 -57.32 -32.90 -16.98
N ILE A 15 -57.63 -31.67 -17.35
CA ILE A 15 -56.67 -30.76 -17.96
C ILE A 15 -55.77 -30.23 -16.85
N SER A 16 -54.59 -30.82 -16.68
CA SER A 16 -53.53 -30.27 -15.83
C SER A 16 -52.89 -29.07 -16.52
N PHE A 17 -53.29 -27.88 -16.10
CA PHE A 17 -52.69 -26.63 -16.51
C PHE A 17 -51.32 -26.49 -15.79
N LEU A 18 -50.23 -26.95 -16.44
CA LEU A 18 -48.86 -26.71 -15.97
C LEU A 18 -48.54 -25.23 -16.25
N LEU A 19 -48.67 -24.43 -15.19
CA LEU A 19 -48.11 -23.09 -15.13
C LEU A 19 -46.58 -23.21 -15.15
N PHE A 20 -45.96 -23.04 -16.31
CA PHE A 20 -44.51 -22.77 -16.45
C PHE A 20 -44.27 -21.39 -15.84
N PHE A 21 -43.88 -21.36 -14.59
CA PHE A 21 -43.26 -20.18 -14.00
C PHE A 21 -41.85 -20.07 -14.59
N SER A 22 -41.71 -19.30 -15.68
CA SER A 22 -40.39 -18.89 -16.19
C SER A 22 -39.76 -17.99 -15.12
N ILE A 23 -38.88 -18.56 -14.30
CA ILE A 23 -37.95 -17.79 -13.48
C ILE A 23 -36.98 -17.16 -14.46
N SER A 24 -37.27 -15.94 -14.86
CA SER A 24 -36.27 -15.09 -15.52
C SER A 24 -35.15 -14.85 -14.49
N SER A 25 -34.08 -15.64 -14.57
CA SER A 25 -32.85 -15.33 -13.90
C SER A 25 -32.34 -14.02 -14.50
N HIS A 26 -32.69 -12.91 -13.88
CA HIS A 26 -31.94 -11.67 -14.08
C HIS A 26 -30.54 -11.96 -13.53
N SER A 27 -29.63 -12.26 -14.44
CA SER A 27 -28.20 -12.13 -14.16
C SER A 27 -27.98 -10.63 -13.97
N GLU A 28 -28.01 -10.21 -12.71
CA GLU A 28 -27.56 -8.88 -12.31
C GLU A 28 -26.07 -8.84 -12.66
N THR A 29 -25.75 -8.32 -13.85
CA THR A 29 -24.38 -7.96 -14.20
C THR A 29 -23.95 -6.97 -13.15
N ALA A 30 -22.99 -7.38 -12.30
CA ALA A 30 -22.38 -6.48 -11.35
C ALA A 30 -21.98 -5.19 -12.11
N PRO A 31 -22.28 -4.00 -11.54
CA PRO A 31 -21.98 -2.76 -12.21
C PRO A 31 -20.50 -2.75 -12.60
N ASP A 32 -20.20 -2.34 -13.84
CA ASP A 32 -18.85 -2.22 -14.36
C ASP A 32 -18.10 -1.21 -13.46
N ARG A 33 -17.37 -1.71 -12.45
CA ARG A 33 -16.65 -0.89 -11.50
C ARG A 33 -15.46 -0.25 -12.21
N THR A 34 -15.34 1.04 -12.08
CA THR A 34 -14.13 1.75 -12.53
C THR A 34 -12.92 1.19 -11.75
N THR A 35 -11.89 0.78 -12.47
CA THR A 35 -10.66 0.27 -11.86
C THR A 35 -9.56 1.32 -11.95
N PHE A 36 -8.97 1.65 -10.82
CA PHE A 36 -7.80 2.54 -10.72
C PHE A 36 -6.52 1.75 -10.57
N THR A 37 -5.47 2.23 -11.21
CA THR A 37 -4.11 1.68 -11.03
C THR A 37 -3.39 2.41 -9.92
N MET A 38 -2.93 1.65 -8.92
CA MET A 38 -2.19 2.16 -7.77
C MET A 38 -0.72 1.70 -7.80
N ALA A 39 0.20 2.61 -7.49
CA ALA A 39 1.62 2.30 -7.34
C ALA A 39 2.02 2.18 -5.87
N TYR A 40 2.71 1.10 -5.52
CA TYR A 40 3.40 0.93 -4.24
C TYR A 40 4.92 0.96 -4.41
N SER A 41 5.62 1.38 -3.38
CA SER A 41 7.11 1.35 -3.32
C SER A 41 7.66 0.08 -2.66
N ALA A 42 6.81 -0.76 -2.08
CA ALA A 42 7.12 -2.07 -1.53
C ALA A 42 5.93 -3.01 -1.72
N ASP A 43 6.19 -4.31 -1.86
CA ASP A 43 5.14 -5.31 -2.02
C ASP A 43 4.35 -5.47 -0.70
N PRO A 44 3.01 -5.39 -0.74
CA PRO A 44 2.18 -5.75 0.42
C PRO A 44 2.46 -7.14 0.97
N ALA A 45 2.82 -8.11 0.14
CA ALA A 45 3.14 -9.46 0.62
C ALA A 45 4.41 -9.52 1.48
N GLY A 46 5.34 -8.59 1.31
CA GLY A 46 6.63 -8.54 2.03
C GLY A 46 6.70 -7.47 3.13
N SER A 47 5.60 -6.78 3.44
CA SER A 47 5.62 -5.69 4.43
C SER A 47 4.29 -5.58 5.18
N LEU A 48 4.32 -5.79 6.48
CA LEU A 48 3.15 -5.65 7.35
C LEU A 48 2.44 -4.31 7.15
N THR A 49 3.19 -3.21 7.15
CA THR A 49 2.64 -1.86 6.96
C THR A 49 1.96 -1.71 5.59
N MET A 50 2.58 -2.25 4.53
CA MET A 50 2.00 -2.17 3.19
C MET A 50 0.80 -3.10 3.01
N ALA A 51 0.80 -4.28 3.62
CA ALA A 51 -0.34 -5.20 3.63
C ALA A 51 -1.55 -4.57 4.34
N TRP A 52 -1.32 -3.97 5.51
CA TRP A 52 -2.34 -3.21 6.23
C TRP A 52 -2.85 -2.02 5.41
N TYR A 53 -1.94 -1.21 4.85
CA TYR A 53 -2.33 -0.05 4.04
C TYR A 53 -3.12 -0.47 2.80
N HIS A 54 -2.70 -1.53 2.12
CA HIS A 54 -3.42 -2.06 0.96
C HIS A 54 -4.85 -2.45 1.31
N ARG A 55 -5.06 -3.15 2.42
CA ARG A 55 -6.40 -3.50 2.90
C ARG A 55 -7.24 -2.26 3.21
N LEU A 56 -6.66 -1.30 3.93
CA LEU A 56 -7.32 -0.07 4.32
C LEU A 56 -7.76 0.76 3.12
N ILE A 57 -6.83 0.99 2.19
CA ILE A 57 -7.10 1.86 1.03
C ILE A 57 -8.05 1.18 0.05
N SER A 58 -7.96 -0.15 -0.13
CA SER A 58 -8.89 -0.91 -0.97
C SER A 58 -10.33 -0.81 -0.47
N GLU A 59 -10.55 -0.97 0.84
CA GLU A 59 -11.86 -0.75 1.46
C GLU A 59 -12.37 0.68 1.25
N ALA A 60 -11.49 1.69 1.39
CA ALA A 60 -11.89 3.08 1.18
C ALA A 60 -12.35 3.35 -0.26
N PHE A 61 -11.64 2.81 -1.25
CA PHE A 61 -12.04 2.93 -2.66
C PHE A 61 -13.26 2.09 -2.99
N ASP A 62 -13.41 0.89 -2.40
CA ASP A 62 -14.59 0.04 -2.57
C ASP A 62 -15.87 0.73 -2.11
N ARG A 63 -15.82 1.50 -1.01
CA ARG A 63 -16.94 2.33 -0.52
C ARG A 63 -17.33 3.43 -1.51
N LEU A 64 -16.42 3.84 -2.37
CA LEU A 64 -16.65 4.80 -3.46
C LEU A 64 -17.00 4.14 -4.80
N GLY A 65 -17.17 2.80 -4.82
CA GLY A 65 -17.49 2.05 -6.03
C GLY A 65 -16.32 1.89 -7.01
N ILE A 66 -15.07 2.08 -6.56
CA ILE A 66 -13.85 2.01 -7.35
C ILE A 66 -13.03 0.80 -6.89
N SER A 67 -12.55 -0.01 -7.84
CA SER A 67 -11.62 -1.10 -7.58
C SER A 67 -10.18 -0.64 -7.76
N LEU A 68 -9.26 -1.17 -6.97
CA LEU A 68 -7.83 -0.90 -7.11
C LEU A 68 -7.10 -2.11 -7.71
N ASP A 69 -6.30 -1.85 -8.75
CA ASP A 69 -5.27 -2.77 -9.25
C ASP A 69 -3.90 -2.18 -8.93
N TYR A 70 -3.07 -2.89 -8.19
CA TYR A 70 -1.78 -2.35 -7.76
C TYR A 70 -0.60 -2.92 -8.52
N ARG A 71 0.46 -2.11 -8.58
CA ARG A 71 1.78 -2.49 -9.10
C ARG A 71 2.84 -1.95 -8.17
N VAL A 72 3.95 -2.69 -8.07
CA VAL A 72 5.12 -2.26 -7.31
C VAL A 72 6.11 -1.58 -8.25
N TYR A 73 6.52 -0.37 -7.92
CA TYR A 73 7.49 0.42 -8.67
C TYR A 73 8.52 1.08 -7.75
N PRO A 74 9.77 1.24 -8.18
CA PRO A 74 10.70 2.15 -7.51
C PRO A 74 10.10 3.55 -7.37
N PRO A 75 10.32 4.27 -6.26
CA PRO A 75 9.63 5.54 -5.95
C PRO A 75 9.71 6.58 -7.08
N LEU A 76 10.88 6.79 -7.68
CA LEU A 76 11.05 7.73 -8.79
C LEU A 76 10.24 7.34 -10.04
N ARG A 77 10.10 6.04 -10.29
CA ARG A 77 9.28 5.55 -11.40
C ARG A 77 7.80 5.75 -11.12
N ALA A 78 7.35 5.50 -9.89
CA ALA A 78 5.96 5.76 -9.48
C ALA A 78 5.61 7.25 -9.67
N ALA A 79 6.44 8.17 -9.21
CA ALA A 79 6.28 9.61 -9.42
C ALA A 79 6.18 9.99 -10.90
N THR A 80 7.03 9.40 -11.77
CA THR A 80 6.98 9.63 -13.22
C THR A 80 5.68 9.11 -13.84
N LEU A 81 5.19 7.95 -13.39
CA LEU A 81 3.95 7.36 -13.86
C LEU A 81 2.74 8.18 -13.42
N LEU A 82 2.73 8.69 -12.18
CA LEU A 82 1.70 9.62 -11.70
C LEU A 82 1.71 10.89 -12.54
N LYS A 83 2.85 11.56 -12.66
CA LYS A 83 3.00 12.79 -13.46
C LYS A 83 2.47 12.66 -14.89
N THR A 84 2.66 11.48 -15.49
CA THR A 84 2.21 11.21 -16.88
C THR A 84 0.81 10.65 -16.97
N GLY A 85 0.09 10.52 -15.85
CA GLY A 85 -1.27 9.99 -15.78
C GLY A 85 -1.37 8.50 -16.14
N LYS A 86 -0.29 7.74 -16.02
CA LYS A 86 -0.28 6.28 -16.28
C LYS A 86 -0.71 5.47 -15.08
N ILE A 87 -0.76 6.08 -13.90
CA ILE A 87 -1.38 5.56 -12.69
C ILE A 87 -2.35 6.61 -12.15
N ASP A 88 -3.30 6.15 -11.36
CA ASP A 88 -4.38 6.96 -10.77
C ASP A 88 -4.04 7.38 -9.35
N VAL A 89 -3.39 6.47 -8.62
CA VAL A 89 -3.10 6.59 -7.19
C VAL A 89 -1.63 6.25 -6.97
N GLU A 90 -0.96 7.04 -6.18
CA GLU A 90 0.35 6.70 -5.61
C GLU A 90 0.17 6.39 -4.12
N GLY A 91 1.05 5.54 -3.58
CA GLY A 91 1.00 5.14 -2.19
C GLY A 91 1.18 6.31 -1.21
N LEU A 92 1.87 6.04 -0.12
CA LEU A 92 2.03 7.01 0.96
C LEU A 92 3.12 8.03 0.67
N ARG A 93 2.76 9.34 0.77
CA ARG A 93 3.68 10.47 0.66
C ARG A 93 3.41 11.48 1.78
N ASP A 94 4.42 12.22 2.18
CA ASP A 94 4.24 13.38 3.04
C ASP A 94 3.56 14.54 2.28
N ALA A 95 3.13 15.56 3.02
CA ALA A 95 2.34 16.64 2.44
C ALA A 95 3.14 17.53 1.47
N SER A 96 4.47 17.62 1.61
CA SER A 96 5.32 18.46 0.76
C SER A 96 5.52 17.88 -0.64
N TYR A 97 5.21 16.61 -0.82
CA TYR A 97 5.34 15.94 -2.13
C TYR A 97 4.60 16.68 -3.25
N ALA A 98 3.47 17.30 -2.97
CA ALA A 98 2.70 18.05 -3.97
C ALA A 98 3.35 19.38 -4.37
N ASP A 99 4.27 19.91 -3.57
CA ASP A 99 4.94 21.19 -3.86
C ASP A 99 5.83 21.07 -5.11
N ASP A 100 6.48 19.92 -5.27
CA ASP A 100 7.34 19.59 -6.42
C ASP A 100 6.63 18.77 -7.51
N ASN A 101 5.41 18.28 -7.22
CA ASN A 101 4.63 17.43 -8.11
C ASN A 101 3.23 18.01 -8.37
N PRO A 102 3.09 19.00 -9.28
CA PRO A 102 1.81 19.70 -9.51
C PRO A 102 0.71 18.79 -10.10
N ASP A 103 1.05 17.59 -10.53
CA ASP A 103 0.10 16.57 -10.98
C ASP A 103 -0.39 15.67 -9.83
N ALA A 104 0.09 15.88 -8.60
CA ALA A 104 -0.27 15.14 -7.40
C ALA A 104 -1.29 15.92 -6.55
N ILE A 105 -2.29 15.21 -6.04
CA ILE A 105 -3.27 15.73 -5.06
C ILE A 105 -3.12 14.92 -3.78
N ILE A 106 -2.77 15.58 -2.70
CA ILE A 106 -2.72 14.98 -1.36
C ILE A 106 -4.15 14.83 -0.82
N VAL A 107 -4.56 13.61 -0.49
CA VAL A 107 -5.81 13.35 0.23
C VAL A 107 -5.58 13.68 1.71
N ARG A 108 -6.20 14.73 2.23
CA ARG A 108 -5.90 15.35 3.53
C ARG A 108 -6.45 14.58 4.75
N GLU A 109 -6.46 13.25 4.68
CA GLU A 109 -6.62 12.37 5.85
C GLU A 109 -5.35 11.55 6.02
N SER A 110 -4.67 11.72 7.15
CA SER A 110 -3.42 11.03 7.41
C SER A 110 -3.65 9.54 7.62
N ILE A 111 -2.81 8.72 7.02
CA ILE A 111 -2.88 7.27 7.19
C ILE A 111 -2.12 6.85 8.44
N LEU A 112 -0.88 7.28 8.55
CA LEU A 112 -0.04 6.99 9.73
C LEU A 112 1.00 8.08 9.92
N THR A 113 1.53 8.14 11.13
CA THR A 113 2.79 8.83 11.43
C THR A 113 3.88 7.76 11.45
N THR A 114 4.97 8.02 10.77
CA THR A 114 6.15 7.15 10.68
C THR A 114 7.40 8.01 10.86
N THR A 115 8.57 7.40 10.78
CA THR A 115 9.85 8.10 10.82
C THR A 115 10.78 7.50 9.77
N TYR A 116 11.88 8.15 9.46
CA TYR A 116 13.02 7.49 8.83
C TYR A 116 13.83 6.74 9.88
N GLY A 117 14.65 5.82 9.41
CA GLY A 117 15.60 5.10 10.24
C GLY A 117 16.90 4.90 9.48
N MET A 118 17.86 4.37 10.18
CA MET A 118 19.16 4.03 9.60
C MET A 118 19.51 2.57 9.86
N ALA A 119 20.21 1.95 8.92
CA ALA A 119 20.95 0.72 9.11
C ALA A 119 22.44 1.03 9.20
N THR A 120 23.13 0.41 10.15
CA THR A 120 24.59 0.51 10.33
C THR A 120 25.16 -0.80 10.86
N LEU A 121 26.45 -1.04 10.61
CA LEU A 121 27.23 -2.14 11.23
C LEU A 121 28.09 -1.65 12.39
N ASP A 122 28.22 -0.35 12.56
CA ASP A 122 29.01 0.26 13.62
C ASP A 122 28.10 0.64 14.81
N PRO A 123 28.22 -0.04 15.97
CA PRO A 123 27.40 0.24 17.14
C PRO A 123 27.68 1.62 17.77
N GLU A 124 28.78 2.28 17.41
CA GLU A 124 29.12 3.61 17.90
C GLU A 124 28.41 4.74 17.13
N ILE A 125 27.73 4.40 16.01
CA ILE A 125 26.95 5.37 15.26
C ILE A 125 25.56 5.47 15.88
N GLU A 126 25.42 6.38 16.84
CA GLU A 126 24.17 6.73 17.50
C GLU A 126 23.70 8.11 17.03
N LEU A 127 22.73 8.14 16.11
CA LEU A 127 22.07 9.35 15.62
C LEU A 127 20.59 9.27 15.96
N LYS A 128 20.06 10.31 16.57
CA LYS A 128 18.65 10.38 16.96
C LYS A 128 17.80 11.16 15.98
N ARG A 129 18.41 12.09 15.25
CA ARG A 129 17.74 12.95 14.29
C ARG A 129 18.53 13.03 13.00
N LEU A 130 17.87 13.32 11.89
CA LEU A 130 18.55 13.55 10.61
C LEU A 130 19.56 14.70 10.71
N ALA A 131 19.29 15.73 11.51
CA ALA A 131 20.22 16.84 11.74
C ALA A 131 21.54 16.42 12.40
N ASP A 132 21.61 15.28 13.08
CA ASP A 132 22.83 14.79 13.74
C ASP A 132 23.91 14.34 12.76
N PHE A 133 23.59 14.21 11.47
CA PHE A 133 24.59 14.01 10.41
C PHE A 133 25.49 15.20 10.19
N GLN A 134 25.11 16.40 10.65
CA GLN A 134 25.93 17.61 10.47
C GLN A 134 27.36 17.42 11.02
N HIS A 135 28.35 17.74 10.17
CA HIS A 135 29.75 17.63 10.49
C HIS A 135 30.29 16.22 10.80
N LYS A 136 29.51 15.18 10.48
CA LYS A 136 29.94 13.80 10.61
C LYS A 136 30.52 13.28 9.32
N PRO A 137 31.66 12.55 9.35
CA PRO A 137 32.30 12.00 8.14
C PRO A 137 31.72 10.63 7.76
N TYR A 138 30.41 10.44 7.92
CA TYR A 138 29.77 9.17 7.59
C TYR A 138 29.37 9.14 6.12
N ARG A 139 29.69 8.04 5.45
CA ARG A 139 29.23 7.74 4.08
C ARG A 139 27.78 7.25 4.16
N VAL A 140 26.87 8.10 3.70
CA VAL A 140 25.42 7.91 3.82
C VAL A 140 24.84 7.53 2.46
N GLU A 141 24.05 6.47 2.45
CA GLU A 141 23.26 6.04 1.29
C GLU A 141 21.77 6.28 1.54
N TYR A 142 21.06 6.67 0.51
CA TYR A 142 19.59 6.74 0.55
C TYR A 142 18.96 6.30 -0.78
N LEU A 143 17.72 5.83 -0.74
CA LEU A 143 17.00 5.43 -1.95
C LEU A 143 16.52 6.67 -2.72
N ARG A 144 16.93 6.78 -3.97
CA ARG A 144 16.51 7.87 -4.88
C ARG A 144 14.99 7.86 -5.06
N GLY A 145 14.38 9.04 -5.00
CA GLY A 145 12.94 9.22 -5.17
C GLY A 145 12.14 9.03 -3.88
N VAL A 146 12.79 8.82 -2.74
CA VAL A 146 12.17 8.99 -1.42
C VAL A 146 12.28 10.48 -1.07
N GLU A 147 11.27 11.24 -1.47
CA GLU A 147 11.16 12.66 -1.16
C GLU A 147 10.35 12.84 0.16
N PRO A 148 10.70 13.82 1.01
CA PRO A 148 11.78 14.80 0.90
C PRO A 148 13.14 14.33 1.47
N LEU A 149 13.33 13.04 1.82
CA LEU A 149 14.54 12.52 2.48
C LEU A 149 15.83 12.94 1.77
N GLY A 150 15.85 12.84 0.43
CA GLY A 150 17.01 13.17 -0.36
C GLY A 150 17.45 14.63 -0.20
N ASP A 151 16.50 15.55 -0.10
CA ASP A 151 16.81 16.98 0.05
C ASP A 151 17.23 17.30 1.50
N ILE A 152 16.55 16.74 2.50
CA ILE A 152 16.96 16.86 3.91
C ILE A 152 18.41 16.36 4.09
N LEU A 153 18.74 15.19 3.55
CA LEU A 153 20.09 14.63 3.67
C LEU A 153 21.17 15.48 2.96
N LYS A 154 20.85 16.11 1.84
CA LYS A 154 21.78 17.05 1.17
C LYS A 154 22.14 18.25 2.04
N ASP A 155 21.19 18.70 2.88
CA ASP A 155 21.40 19.86 3.74
C ASP A 155 22.22 19.51 5.00
N VAL A 156 22.19 18.26 5.44
CA VAL A 156 22.79 17.86 6.71
C VAL A 156 24.03 16.96 6.57
N VAL A 157 24.15 16.19 5.50
CA VAL A 157 25.31 15.32 5.26
C VAL A 157 26.42 16.11 4.58
N THR A 158 27.67 15.93 5.03
CA THR A 158 28.84 16.57 4.46
C THR A 158 28.96 16.26 2.95
N GLU A 159 29.23 17.28 2.15
CA GLU A 159 29.44 17.14 0.69
C GLU A 159 30.46 16.03 0.38
N GLY A 160 30.13 15.18 -0.60
CA GLY A 160 30.97 14.04 -0.99
C GLY A 160 30.73 12.76 -0.16
N TYR A 161 29.98 12.84 0.94
CA TYR A 161 29.63 11.68 1.79
C TYR A 161 28.22 11.15 1.55
N LEU A 162 27.38 11.84 0.78
CA LEU A 162 26.05 11.41 0.43
C LEU A 162 26.00 10.78 -0.95
N SER A 163 25.40 9.60 -1.08
CA SER A 163 25.12 9.03 -2.38
C SER A 163 23.72 8.39 -2.46
N ALA A 164 23.11 8.48 -3.66
CA ALA A 164 21.78 7.96 -3.92
C ALA A 164 21.87 6.61 -4.66
N ILE A 165 21.20 5.60 -4.12
CA ILE A 165 21.08 4.28 -4.71
C ILE A 165 19.78 4.13 -5.50
N THR A 166 19.68 3.10 -6.36
CA THR A 166 18.52 2.86 -7.22
C THR A 166 17.64 1.70 -6.75
N SER A 167 18.14 0.87 -5.85
CA SER A 167 17.33 -0.15 -5.18
C SER A 167 17.73 -0.25 -3.70
N PRO A 168 16.80 -0.58 -2.81
CA PRO A 168 17.11 -0.66 -1.37
C PRO A 168 18.14 -1.75 -1.03
N GLU A 169 18.16 -2.86 -1.79
CA GLU A 169 19.14 -3.95 -1.62
C GLU A 169 20.58 -3.46 -1.79
N GLN A 170 20.81 -2.47 -2.70
CA GLN A 170 22.13 -1.86 -2.88
C GLN A 170 22.60 -1.17 -1.60
N GLY A 171 21.71 -0.58 -0.80
CA GLY A 171 22.03 0.06 0.46
C GLY A 171 22.66 -0.93 1.44
N LEU A 172 21.98 -2.05 1.70
CA LEU A 172 22.51 -3.09 2.59
C LEU A 172 23.77 -3.77 2.02
N GLN A 173 23.83 -4.01 0.71
CA GLN A 173 25.03 -4.60 0.07
C GLN A 173 26.26 -3.70 0.19
N LYS A 174 26.09 -2.37 0.05
CA LYS A 174 27.20 -1.41 0.21
C LYS A 174 27.63 -1.32 1.66
N LEU A 175 26.68 -1.36 2.59
CA LEU A 175 26.94 -1.39 4.02
C LEU A 175 27.78 -2.64 4.39
N LEU A 176 27.32 -3.84 4.00
CA LEU A 176 28.03 -5.10 4.23
C LEU A 176 29.42 -5.15 3.57
N ALA A 177 29.58 -4.48 2.45
CA ALA A 177 30.87 -4.37 1.75
C ALA A 177 31.81 -3.30 2.34
N GLY A 178 31.41 -2.61 3.42
CA GLY A 178 32.17 -1.51 4.01
C GLY A 178 32.32 -0.29 3.09
N ARG A 179 31.42 -0.13 2.12
CA ARG A 179 31.42 0.99 1.16
C ARG A 179 30.61 2.18 1.62
N SER A 180 29.70 1.98 2.58
CA SER A 180 28.94 2.99 3.30
C SER A 180 28.98 2.69 4.80
N ASP A 181 28.69 3.70 5.61
CA ASP A 181 28.63 3.59 7.07
C ASP A 181 27.18 3.55 7.56
N VAL A 182 26.29 4.22 6.80
CA VAL A 182 24.86 4.33 7.11
C VAL A 182 24.03 4.19 5.84
N PHE A 183 22.95 3.42 5.93
CA PHE A 183 21.87 3.42 4.93
C PHE A 183 20.59 3.95 5.58
N VAL A 184 20.02 5.03 5.03
CA VAL A 184 18.82 5.70 5.52
C VAL A 184 17.62 5.34 4.65
N ASP A 185 16.58 4.82 5.27
CA ASP A 185 15.29 4.50 4.63
C ASP A 185 14.19 4.37 5.71
N PHE A 186 13.01 3.92 5.36
CA PHE A 186 11.98 3.58 6.34
C PHE A 186 12.37 2.31 7.11
N PRO A 187 12.26 2.28 8.46
CA PRO A 187 12.68 1.14 9.28
C PRO A 187 12.01 -0.17 8.87
N GLY A 188 10.71 -0.14 8.58
CA GLY A 188 9.97 -1.31 8.12
C GLY A 188 10.49 -1.89 6.79
N ARG A 189 10.98 -1.03 5.87
CA ARG A 189 11.61 -1.48 4.62
C ARG A 189 12.98 -2.10 4.89
N ILE A 190 13.79 -1.47 5.72
CA ILE A 190 15.09 -1.99 6.12
C ILE A 190 14.94 -3.38 6.76
N SER A 191 14.01 -3.54 7.70
CA SER A 191 13.75 -4.80 8.38
C SER A 191 13.28 -5.91 7.43
N ALA A 192 12.35 -5.59 6.54
CA ALA A 192 11.88 -6.53 5.51
C ALA A 192 13.01 -6.97 4.55
N LEU A 193 13.94 -6.07 4.22
CA LEU A 193 15.11 -6.41 3.40
C LEU A 193 16.09 -7.30 4.14
N ILE A 194 16.36 -7.04 5.43
CA ILE A 194 17.22 -7.88 6.25
C ILE A 194 16.68 -9.31 6.28
N GLU A 195 15.37 -9.47 6.45
CA GLU A 195 14.70 -10.77 6.44
C GLU A 195 14.76 -11.43 5.06
N SER A 196 14.34 -10.74 3.99
CA SER A 196 14.27 -11.30 2.64
C SER A 196 15.64 -11.66 2.03
N MET A 197 16.70 -11.00 2.50
CA MET A 197 18.09 -11.26 2.09
C MET A 197 18.83 -12.24 3.03
N ASP A 198 18.15 -12.79 4.03
CA ASP A 198 18.71 -13.70 5.05
C ASP A 198 19.90 -13.07 5.82
N LEU A 199 19.77 -11.79 6.16
CA LEU A 199 20.84 -11.00 6.81
C LEU A 199 20.67 -10.84 8.33
N SER A 200 19.78 -11.60 8.96
CA SER A 200 19.48 -11.48 10.40
C SER A 200 20.70 -11.69 11.30
N LEU A 201 21.69 -12.43 10.84
CA LEU A 201 22.95 -12.68 11.57
C LEU A 201 24.12 -11.77 11.13
N ALA A 202 23.88 -10.82 10.24
CA ALA A 202 24.93 -9.95 9.70
C ALA A 202 25.38 -8.84 10.66
N GLY A 203 24.74 -8.68 11.82
CA GLY A 203 25.06 -7.66 12.81
C GLY A 203 24.58 -6.26 12.43
N ILE A 204 23.65 -6.15 11.49
CA ILE A 204 23.06 -4.86 11.09
C ILE A 204 22.16 -4.36 12.22
N GLN A 205 22.42 -3.16 12.69
CA GLN A 205 21.58 -2.44 13.65
C GLN A 205 20.62 -1.52 12.86
N VAL A 206 19.37 -1.49 13.29
CA VAL A 206 18.34 -0.61 12.72
C VAL A 206 17.88 0.32 13.83
N ASN A 207 18.13 1.62 13.66
CA ASN A 207 17.75 2.66 14.62
C ASN A 207 16.77 3.62 13.94
N GLU A 208 15.74 4.05 14.67
CA GLU A 208 14.76 5.01 14.19
C GLU A 208 15.14 6.43 14.59
N PHE A 209 14.87 7.40 13.73
CA PHE A 209 15.02 8.80 14.09
C PHE A 209 13.77 9.30 14.82
N GLU A 210 13.94 10.39 15.58
CA GLU A 210 12.85 11.04 16.33
C GLU A 210 12.05 12.03 15.44
N ASP A 211 12.38 12.13 14.15
CA ASP A 211 11.75 13.06 13.21
C ASP A 211 10.49 12.42 12.61
N ASP A 212 9.32 12.84 13.11
CA ASP A 212 8.02 12.32 12.67
C ASP A 212 7.66 12.76 11.24
N ILE A 213 7.12 11.82 10.49
CA ILE A 213 6.63 12.01 9.12
C ILE A 213 5.17 11.57 9.06
N VAL A 214 4.29 12.51 8.75
CA VAL A 214 2.87 12.20 8.51
C VAL A 214 2.67 11.92 7.03
N VAL A 215 2.08 10.77 6.71
CA VAL A 215 1.91 10.34 5.32
C VAL A 215 0.45 10.19 4.93
N TYR A 216 0.19 10.46 3.65
CA TYR A 216 -1.13 10.59 3.04
C TYR A 216 -1.22 9.79 1.73
N PRO A 217 -2.42 9.36 1.31
CA PRO A 217 -2.64 8.88 -0.05
C PRO A 217 -2.53 10.01 -1.06
N VAL A 218 -2.07 9.68 -2.28
CA VAL A 218 -1.90 10.66 -3.36
C VAL A 218 -2.69 10.22 -4.58
N LEU A 219 -3.51 11.14 -5.12
CA LEU A 219 -4.24 10.97 -6.36
C LEU A 219 -3.56 11.74 -7.51
N HIS A 220 -3.66 11.24 -8.73
CA HIS A 220 -3.37 12.05 -9.90
C HIS A 220 -4.38 13.20 -10.02
N ARG A 221 -3.94 14.39 -10.43
CA ARG A 221 -4.76 15.63 -10.53
C ARG A 221 -6.06 15.48 -11.32
N ARG A 222 -6.14 14.54 -12.27
CA ARG A 222 -7.38 14.26 -13.01
C ARG A 222 -8.52 13.76 -12.13
N HIS A 223 -8.22 13.30 -10.92
CA HIS A 223 -9.16 12.80 -9.93
C HIS A 223 -9.34 13.77 -8.75
N VAL A 224 -9.13 15.07 -8.97
CA VAL A 224 -9.25 16.10 -7.92
C VAL A 224 -10.62 16.06 -7.22
N ASP A 225 -11.69 15.77 -7.95
CA ASP A 225 -13.04 15.67 -7.40
C ASP A 225 -13.23 14.48 -6.45
N LEU A 226 -12.34 13.49 -6.51
CA LEU A 226 -12.36 12.33 -5.62
C LEU A 226 -11.64 12.60 -4.30
N ALA A 227 -10.78 13.60 -4.21
CA ALA A 227 -9.95 13.85 -3.03
C ALA A 227 -10.77 14.08 -1.77
N GLN A 228 -11.82 14.90 -1.83
CA GLN A 228 -12.70 15.16 -0.69
C GLN A 228 -13.57 13.93 -0.31
N PRO A 229 -14.25 13.25 -1.24
CA PRO A 229 -14.95 12.00 -0.91
C PRO A 229 -14.05 10.93 -0.27
N LEU A 230 -12.84 10.72 -0.80
CA LEU A 230 -11.90 9.75 -0.24
C LEU A 230 -11.42 10.16 1.15
N GLN A 231 -11.12 11.45 1.35
CA GLN A 231 -10.79 11.99 2.67
C GLN A 231 -11.90 11.71 3.68
N GLN A 232 -13.15 11.96 3.31
CA GLN A 232 -14.30 11.73 4.19
C GLN A 232 -14.45 10.24 4.56
N VAL A 233 -14.35 9.34 3.58
CA VAL A 233 -14.41 7.89 3.82
C VAL A 233 -13.31 7.44 4.76
N LEU A 234 -12.06 7.89 4.54
CA LEU A 234 -10.93 7.54 5.41
C LEU A 234 -11.13 8.08 6.84
N SER A 235 -11.64 9.31 6.98
CA SER A 235 -11.95 9.91 8.29
C SER A 235 -13.04 9.14 9.03
N GLU A 236 -14.09 8.72 8.32
CA GLU A 236 -15.15 7.86 8.88
C GLU A 236 -14.61 6.49 9.31
N MET A 237 -13.76 5.86 8.50
CA MET A 237 -13.12 4.58 8.82
C MET A 237 -12.22 4.70 10.07
N LYS A 238 -11.47 5.79 10.19
CA LYS A 238 -10.65 6.09 11.36
C LYS A 238 -11.52 6.27 12.62
N ALA A 239 -12.60 7.05 12.52
CA ALA A 239 -13.55 7.25 13.62
C ALA A 239 -14.26 5.96 14.06
N GLN A 240 -14.42 4.98 13.15
CA GLN A 240 -14.95 3.64 13.42
C GLN A 240 -13.91 2.70 14.05
N GLY A 241 -12.65 3.10 14.20
CA GLY A 241 -11.56 2.25 14.72
C GLY A 241 -11.05 1.20 13.73
N LEU A 242 -11.38 1.33 12.43
CA LEU A 242 -11.01 0.34 11.41
C LEU A 242 -9.51 0.35 11.11
N PHE A 243 -8.82 1.46 11.33
CA PHE A 243 -7.38 1.55 11.12
C PHE A 243 -6.64 0.58 12.05
N GLU A 244 -6.95 0.64 13.34
CA GLU A 244 -6.38 -0.21 14.39
C GLU A 244 -6.84 -1.65 14.23
N GLN A 245 -8.14 -1.87 13.95
CA GLN A 245 -8.69 -3.19 13.73
C GLN A 245 -7.98 -3.90 12.56
N TYR A 246 -7.84 -3.24 11.41
CA TYR A 246 -7.19 -3.83 10.24
C TYR A 246 -5.70 -4.06 10.45
N MET A 247 -5.02 -3.18 11.21
CA MET A 247 -3.62 -3.40 11.59
C MET A 247 -3.48 -4.68 12.42
N GLU A 248 -4.32 -4.85 13.44
CA GLU A 248 -4.26 -6.02 14.32
C GLU A 248 -4.61 -7.32 13.57
N GLU A 249 -5.63 -7.31 12.71
CA GLU A 249 -6.01 -8.46 11.90
C GLU A 249 -4.94 -8.81 10.87
N THR A 250 -4.35 -7.81 10.20
CA THR A 250 -3.26 -8.01 9.24
C THR A 250 -2.03 -8.57 9.92
N ARG A 251 -1.68 -8.07 11.12
CA ARG A 251 -0.57 -8.58 11.90
C ARG A 251 -0.73 -10.07 12.23
N LYS A 252 -1.93 -10.50 12.61
CA LYS A 252 -2.20 -11.93 12.89
C LYS A 252 -1.96 -12.81 11.69
N VAL A 253 -2.40 -12.37 10.51
CA VAL A 253 -2.21 -13.13 9.25
C VAL A 253 -0.74 -13.10 8.81
N PHE A 254 -0.10 -11.93 8.89
CA PHE A 254 1.27 -11.71 8.43
C PHE A 254 2.32 -12.49 9.25
N LEU A 255 2.06 -12.68 10.55
CA LEU A 255 2.96 -13.41 11.45
C LEU A 255 2.66 -14.91 11.53
N LEU A 256 1.65 -15.42 10.82
CA LEU A 256 1.45 -16.87 10.72
C LEU A 256 2.61 -17.50 9.93
N PRO A 257 3.15 -18.66 10.39
CA PRO A 257 4.12 -19.38 9.59
C PRO A 257 3.52 -19.65 8.20
N HIS A 258 4.17 -19.18 7.16
CA HIS A 258 3.84 -19.62 5.81
C HIS A 258 4.33 -21.07 5.72
N ASP A 259 3.41 -22.03 5.73
CA ASP A 259 3.74 -23.42 5.41
C ASP A 259 4.34 -23.43 3.99
N GLN A 260 5.64 -23.70 3.94
CA GLN A 260 6.44 -23.87 2.71
C GLN A 260 6.06 -25.17 2.02
#